data_14975f679d4def3099bb9527f4b40424
#
_entry.id   14975f679d4def3099bb9527f4b40424
#
_cell.length_a   1.000
_cell.length_b   1.000
_cell.length_c   1.000
_cell.angle_alpha   90.00
_cell.angle_beta   90.00
_cell.angle_gamma   90.00
#
_symmetry.space_group_name_H-M   'P 1'
#
loop_
_entity.id
_entity.type
_entity.pdbx_description
1 polymer ?
#
loop_
_entity_poly.entity_id
_entity_poly.type
_entity_poly.pdbx_seq_one_letter_code
_entity_poly.pdbx_strand_id
1 'polypeptide(L)'
;LKYNYGSGKESSLNKDSEITKRYYDTISKIFSGSFLNTDYYKFIYIDAGFQHNISPVHLATRSNQEGATKESYVAVSGTYTELYKGYNLQGLYNFYNIGAYARSGYPNPVLNGLIYACGSRCGGNDTYGRPWNERYKAIYGGAQKIANNYIAAGQYTLYTQRFNVDPSALAPNFTNQYQTNILAPTSESADAYSAYKDMNLLDEPFEFYIPVYLNMPKTVSLPTTKSSVTTLESISINGKTVTSFDKDLLEQTIYVEDGLDKYNISVTPTSSNVTITGTGLVTLTG
;
A
#
# COMPACT_ATOMS: atom_id res chain seq x y z
N LEU A 1 -35.53 -1.63 1.39
CA LEU A 1 -35.15 -1.09 2.74
C LEU A 1 -33.84 -0.32 2.59
N LYS A 2 -33.90 1.01 2.87
CA LYS A 2 -32.69 1.83 2.94
C LYS A 2 -31.95 1.50 4.23
N TYR A 3 -30.64 1.36 4.16
CA TYR A 3 -29.79 1.10 5.32
C TYR A 3 -29.25 2.43 5.85
N ASN A 4 -29.46 2.68 7.14
CA ASN A 4 -28.95 3.88 7.78
C ASN A 4 -27.59 3.56 8.43
N TYR A 5 -26.52 4.17 7.94
CA TYR A 5 -25.17 4.00 8.47
C TYR A 5 -24.85 4.89 9.67
N GLY A 6 -25.81 5.61 10.18
CA GLY A 6 -25.61 6.69 11.16
C GLY A 6 -25.47 8.06 10.48
N SER A 7 -25.46 9.13 11.28
CA SER A 7 -25.30 10.52 10.81
C SER A 7 -26.22 10.94 9.63
N GLY A 8 -27.37 10.27 9.44
CA GLY A 8 -28.32 10.55 8.37
C GLY A 8 -27.91 10.03 6.98
N LYS A 9 -26.82 9.26 6.86
CA LYS A 9 -26.43 8.64 5.59
C LYS A 9 -27.28 7.40 5.33
N GLU A 10 -28.14 7.46 4.32
CA GLU A 10 -28.92 6.33 3.83
C GLU A 10 -28.25 5.71 2.59
N SER A 11 -28.22 4.39 2.52
CA SER A 11 -27.79 3.65 1.35
C SER A 11 -28.91 3.57 0.30
N SER A 12 -28.56 3.72 -0.96
CA SER A 12 -29.42 3.39 -2.10
C SER A 12 -29.29 1.92 -2.53
N LEU A 13 -28.49 1.12 -1.82
CA LEU A 13 -28.18 -0.25 -2.15
C LEU A 13 -29.43 -1.14 -2.12
N ASN A 14 -29.69 -1.87 -3.22
CA ASN A 14 -30.69 -2.92 -3.24
C ASN A 14 -30.08 -4.21 -2.66
N LYS A 15 -30.39 -4.48 -1.39
CA LYS A 15 -29.88 -5.65 -0.65
C LYS A 15 -30.37 -6.99 -1.23
N ASP A 16 -31.52 -6.99 -1.88
CA ASP A 16 -32.15 -8.20 -2.40
C ASP A 16 -31.66 -8.55 -3.80
N SER A 17 -30.89 -7.68 -4.46
CA SER A 17 -30.31 -7.98 -5.75
C SER A 17 -29.29 -9.12 -5.66
N GLU A 18 -29.25 -9.99 -6.66
CA GLU A 18 -28.31 -11.10 -6.70
C GLU A 18 -26.84 -10.64 -6.59
N ILE A 19 -26.50 -9.55 -7.28
CA ILE A 19 -25.15 -9.01 -7.24
C ILE A 19 -24.77 -8.54 -5.81
N THR A 20 -25.68 -7.92 -5.08
CA THR A 20 -25.44 -7.51 -3.69
C THR A 20 -25.27 -8.73 -2.79
N LYS A 21 -26.11 -9.76 -2.95
CA LYS A 21 -25.99 -11.01 -2.19
C LYS A 21 -24.65 -11.70 -2.45
N ARG A 22 -24.23 -11.78 -3.71
CA ARG A 22 -22.93 -12.37 -4.09
C ARG A 22 -21.78 -11.61 -3.43
N TYR A 23 -21.76 -10.29 -3.49
CA TYR A 23 -20.73 -9.49 -2.79
C TYR A 23 -20.80 -9.66 -1.28
N TYR A 24 -22.01 -9.74 -0.71
CA TYR A 24 -22.20 -9.97 0.72
C TYR A 24 -21.59 -11.29 1.19
N ASP A 25 -21.87 -12.39 0.47
CA ASP A 25 -21.34 -13.73 0.79
C ASP A 25 -19.82 -13.76 0.71
N THR A 26 -19.29 -13.08 -0.30
CA THR A 26 -17.86 -12.90 -0.52
C THR A 26 -17.17 -12.19 0.61
N ILE A 27 -17.66 -10.99 0.91
CA ILE A 27 -17.08 -10.15 1.95
C ILE A 27 -17.20 -10.86 3.30
N SER A 28 -18.27 -11.65 3.50
CA SER A 28 -18.42 -12.51 4.69
C SER A 28 -17.27 -13.51 4.86
N LYS A 29 -16.77 -14.06 3.75
CA LYS A 29 -15.61 -14.96 3.77
C LYS A 29 -14.30 -14.21 4.05
N ILE A 30 -14.09 -13.06 3.38
CA ILE A 30 -12.91 -12.22 3.59
C ILE A 30 -12.82 -11.75 5.05
N PHE A 31 -13.95 -11.39 5.64
CA PHE A 31 -14.04 -10.89 7.02
C PHE A 31 -14.29 -11.98 8.06
N SER A 32 -14.22 -13.25 7.69
CA SER A 32 -14.46 -14.37 8.62
C SER A 32 -13.56 -14.25 9.86
N GLY A 33 -14.17 -14.39 11.04
CA GLY A 33 -13.46 -14.23 12.33
C GLY A 33 -13.11 -12.79 12.71
N SER A 34 -13.51 -11.79 11.90
CA SER A 34 -13.25 -10.38 12.12
C SER A 34 -14.46 -9.65 12.70
N PHE A 35 -14.23 -8.54 13.41
CA PHE A 35 -15.31 -7.65 13.85
C PHE A 35 -16.05 -6.98 12.67
N LEU A 36 -15.45 -6.98 11.48
CA LEU A 36 -16.05 -6.48 10.25
C LEU A 36 -17.09 -7.44 9.66
N ASN A 37 -17.17 -8.69 10.14
CA ASN A 37 -18.13 -9.68 9.65
C ASN A 37 -19.55 -9.47 10.21
N THR A 38 -20.07 -8.28 10.05
CA THR A 38 -21.45 -7.92 10.40
C THR A 38 -22.14 -7.27 9.20
N ASP A 39 -23.47 -7.28 9.20
CA ASP A 39 -24.28 -6.64 8.16
C ASP A 39 -23.90 -5.19 7.95
N TYR A 40 -23.66 -4.46 9.07
CA TYR A 40 -23.27 -3.06 9.05
C TYR A 40 -22.06 -2.82 8.16
N TYR A 41 -20.95 -3.52 8.40
CA TYR A 41 -19.73 -3.31 7.63
C TYR A 41 -19.84 -3.86 6.21
N LYS A 42 -20.36 -5.08 6.04
CA LYS A 42 -20.48 -5.70 4.71
C LYS A 42 -21.23 -4.80 3.74
N PHE A 43 -22.39 -4.26 4.18
CA PHE A 43 -23.15 -3.34 3.33
C PHE A 43 -22.44 -2.01 3.09
N ILE A 44 -21.68 -1.48 4.05
CA ILE A 44 -20.87 -0.28 3.83
C ILE A 44 -19.84 -0.52 2.72
N TYR A 45 -19.11 -1.65 2.75
CA TYR A 45 -18.11 -1.96 1.71
C TYR A 45 -18.74 -2.14 0.34
N ILE A 46 -19.89 -2.81 0.25
CA ILE A 46 -20.60 -3.00 -1.02
C ILE A 46 -21.09 -1.66 -1.57
N ASP A 47 -21.73 -0.87 -0.76
CA ASP A 47 -22.27 0.42 -1.16
C ASP A 47 -21.14 1.42 -1.52
N ALA A 48 -20.07 1.48 -0.75
CA ALA A 48 -18.89 2.28 -1.08
C ALA A 48 -18.28 1.88 -2.42
N GLY A 49 -18.21 0.57 -2.69
CA GLY A 49 -17.75 0.06 -3.97
C GLY A 49 -18.61 0.53 -5.15
N PHE A 50 -19.92 0.40 -5.02
CA PHE A 50 -20.86 0.83 -6.07
C PHE A 50 -20.88 2.35 -6.26
N GLN A 51 -20.82 3.12 -5.17
CA GLN A 51 -20.80 4.59 -5.23
C GLN A 51 -19.55 5.15 -5.91
N HIS A 52 -18.44 4.45 -5.83
CA HIS A 52 -17.15 4.94 -6.33
C HIS A 52 -16.59 4.11 -7.49
N ASN A 53 -17.40 3.22 -8.08
CA ASN A 53 -17.01 2.36 -9.21
C ASN A 53 -15.71 1.57 -8.95
N ILE A 54 -15.58 1.02 -7.76
CA ILE A 54 -14.45 0.17 -7.37
C ILE A 54 -14.99 -1.14 -6.80
N SER A 55 -14.31 -2.26 -7.08
CA SER A 55 -14.76 -3.57 -6.61
C SER A 55 -14.90 -3.60 -5.08
N PRO A 56 -16.08 -3.96 -4.53
CA PRO A 56 -16.26 -4.18 -3.09
C PRO A 56 -15.29 -5.24 -2.52
N VAL A 57 -14.97 -6.25 -3.31
CA VAL A 57 -14.00 -7.30 -2.95
C VAL A 57 -12.60 -6.70 -2.81
N HIS A 58 -12.18 -5.85 -3.75
CA HIS A 58 -10.90 -5.15 -3.66
C HIS A 58 -10.81 -4.31 -2.39
N LEU A 59 -11.85 -3.57 -2.05
CA LEU A 59 -11.89 -2.76 -0.83
C LEU A 59 -11.78 -3.63 0.43
N ALA A 60 -12.52 -4.73 0.50
CA ALA A 60 -12.52 -5.65 1.64
C ALA A 60 -11.16 -6.35 1.78
N THR A 61 -10.61 -6.87 0.69
CA THR A 61 -9.30 -7.52 0.66
C THR A 61 -8.21 -6.54 1.09
N ARG A 62 -8.24 -5.31 0.58
CA ARG A 62 -7.27 -4.29 0.97
C ARG A 62 -7.34 -3.95 2.46
N SER A 63 -8.53 -3.78 3.03
CA SER A 63 -8.68 -3.56 4.47
C SER A 63 -8.15 -4.74 5.30
N ASN A 64 -8.32 -5.97 4.82
CA ASN A 64 -7.77 -7.16 5.47
C ASN A 64 -6.23 -7.13 5.44
N GLN A 65 -5.62 -6.85 4.30
CA GLN A 65 -4.18 -6.75 4.14
C GLN A 65 -3.56 -5.66 5.01
N GLU A 66 -4.24 -4.53 5.14
CA GLU A 66 -3.82 -3.40 5.98
C GLU A 66 -4.04 -3.65 7.50
N GLY A 67 -4.51 -4.83 7.88
CA GLY A 67 -4.75 -5.21 9.28
C GLY A 67 -6.00 -4.62 9.91
N ALA A 68 -6.85 -3.96 9.10
CA ALA A 68 -8.08 -3.32 9.57
C ALA A 68 -9.17 -4.30 10.06
N THR A 69 -8.97 -5.60 9.89
CA THR A 69 -9.86 -6.66 10.40
C THR A 69 -9.68 -6.93 11.90
N LYS A 70 -8.62 -6.41 12.52
CA LYS A 70 -8.38 -6.53 13.97
C LYS A 70 -8.92 -5.29 14.67
N GLU A 71 -9.96 -5.43 15.50
CA GLU A 71 -10.58 -4.30 16.20
C GLU A 71 -9.62 -3.52 17.11
N SER A 72 -8.63 -4.20 17.67
CA SER A 72 -7.56 -3.58 18.48
C SER A 72 -6.53 -2.79 17.68
N TYR A 73 -6.56 -2.87 16.35
CA TYR A 73 -5.60 -2.14 15.53
C TYR A 73 -5.85 -0.63 15.65
N VAL A 74 -4.81 0.12 15.99
CA VAL A 74 -4.89 1.55 16.31
C VAL A 74 -5.58 2.36 15.20
N ALA A 75 -5.34 2.02 13.94
CA ALA A 75 -5.96 2.73 12.80
C ALA A 75 -7.48 2.62 12.73
N VAL A 76 -8.09 1.59 13.36
CA VAL A 76 -9.54 1.34 13.27
C VAL A 76 -10.24 1.23 14.63
N SER A 77 -9.49 1.26 15.72
CA SER A 77 -10.04 1.17 17.08
C SER A 77 -10.74 2.43 17.54
N GLY A 78 -10.22 3.60 17.14
CA GLY A 78 -10.68 4.90 17.63
C GLY A 78 -10.27 5.20 19.07
N THR A 79 -9.43 4.37 19.69
CA THR A 79 -9.10 4.43 21.12
C THR A 79 -7.78 5.11 21.45
N TYR A 80 -7.08 5.63 20.46
CA TYR A 80 -5.82 6.33 20.70
C TYR A 80 -6.07 7.66 21.39
N THR A 81 -5.63 7.80 22.65
CA THR A 81 -5.94 8.94 23.53
C THR A 81 -4.80 9.91 23.75
N GLU A 82 -3.56 9.50 23.41
CA GLU A 82 -2.41 10.38 23.56
C GLU A 82 -2.37 11.45 22.47
N LEU A 83 -1.70 12.56 22.76
CA LEU A 83 -1.42 13.55 21.72
C LEU A 83 -0.24 13.05 20.84
N TYR A 84 -0.46 13.04 19.54
CA TYR A 84 0.62 12.77 18.60
C TYR A 84 0.94 14.05 17.81
N LYS A 85 2.16 14.56 18.00
CA LYS A 85 2.59 15.84 17.40
C LYS A 85 1.63 17.02 17.70
N GLY A 86 1.04 17.02 18.89
CA GLY A 86 0.08 18.03 19.32
C GLY A 86 -1.36 17.82 18.87
N TYR A 87 -1.61 16.77 18.08
CA TYR A 87 -2.96 16.46 17.59
C TYR A 87 -3.66 15.40 18.45
N ASN A 88 -4.95 15.61 18.72
CA ASN A 88 -5.81 14.59 19.29
C ASN A 88 -6.38 13.71 18.16
N LEU A 89 -6.03 12.43 18.18
CA LEU A 89 -6.42 11.45 17.17
C LEU A 89 -7.51 10.49 17.64
N GLN A 90 -8.06 10.68 18.85
CA GLN A 90 -9.12 9.85 19.40
C GLN A 90 -10.39 9.92 18.52
N GLY A 91 -11.03 8.79 18.32
CA GLY A 91 -12.25 8.68 17.52
C GLY A 91 -12.02 8.85 16.02
N LEU A 92 -10.78 8.74 15.54
CA LEU A 92 -10.46 8.72 14.12
C LEU A 92 -10.21 7.30 13.64
N TYR A 93 -10.52 7.06 12.36
CA TYR A 93 -10.46 5.74 11.72
C TYR A 93 -9.79 5.82 10.34
N ASN A 94 -9.05 4.78 9.97
CA ASN A 94 -8.42 4.66 8.65
C ASN A 94 -8.30 3.17 8.25
N PHE A 95 -9.26 2.67 7.50
CA PHE A 95 -9.37 1.25 7.16
C PHE A 95 -8.40 0.80 6.05
N TYR A 96 -7.74 1.72 5.38
CA TYR A 96 -6.86 1.45 4.23
C TYR A 96 -5.45 1.98 4.44
N ASN A 97 -5.09 2.38 5.65
CA ASN A 97 -3.79 3.00 5.98
C ASN A 97 -3.36 4.14 5.02
N ILE A 98 -4.33 4.89 4.51
CA ILE A 98 -4.05 6.03 3.62
C ILE A 98 -3.23 7.09 4.37
N GLY A 99 -2.09 7.49 3.78
CA GLY A 99 -1.18 8.43 4.42
C GLY A 99 -0.33 7.84 5.55
N ALA A 100 -0.38 6.51 5.75
CA ALA A 100 0.37 5.81 6.78
C ALA A 100 1.82 5.51 6.31
N TYR A 101 2.66 6.52 6.26
CA TYR A 101 4.09 6.40 5.98
C TYR A 101 4.91 7.26 6.94
N ALA A 102 6.10 6.78 7.28
CA ALA A 102 7.04 7.53 8.09
C ALA A 102 7.63 8.70 7.29
N ARG A 103 7.86 9.83 7.97
CA ARG A 103 8.49 11.02 7.39
C ARG A 103 9.25 11.77 8.47
N SER A 104 10.15 12.67 8.06
CA SER A 104 10.95 13.49 9.00
C SER A 104 10.06 14.16 10.05
N GLY A 105 10.40 13.98 11.32
CA GLY A 105 9.62 14.45 12.46
C GLY A 105 8.33 13.65 12.78
N TYR A 106 7.94 12.67 11.94
CA TYR A 106 6.73 11.88 12.08
C TYR A 106 7.02 10.38 11.88
N PRO A 107 7.67 9.72 12.85
CA PRO A 107 8.23 8.37 12.67
C PRO A 107 7.17 7.25 12.68
N ASN A 108 5.96 7.50 13.20
CA ASN A 108 4.95 6.46 13.32
C ASN A 108 3.97 6.48 12.13
N PRO A 109 4.05 5.50 11.20
CA PRO A 109 3.20 5.46 10.01
C PRO A 109 1.71 5.42 10.34
N VAL A 110 1.31 4.58 11.30
CA VAL A 110 -0.12 4.39 11.65
C VAL A 110 -0.73 5.69 12.16
N LEU A 111 -0.02 6.40 13.04
CA LEU A 111 -0.49 7.69 13.57
C LEU A 111 -0.49 8.78 12.50
N ASN A 112 0.44 8.73 11.55
CA ASN A 112 0.41 9.62 10.38
C ASN A 112 -0.84 9.38 9.52
N GLY A 113 -1.25 8.11 9.36
CA GLY A 113 -2.52 7.75 8.73
C GLY A 113 -3.74 8.32 9.47
N LEU A 114 -3.70 8.38 10.81
CA LEU A 114 -4.76 9.04 11.60
C LEU A 114 -4.70 10.58 11.50
N ILE A 115 -3.52 11.19 11.36
CA ILE A 115 -3.40 12.62 11.01
C ILE A 115 -4.04 12.88 9.64
N TYR A 116 -3.82 11.99 8.66
CA TYR A 116 -4.52 12.11 7.38
C TYR A 116 -6.05 12.04 7.56
N ALA A 117 -6.54 11.07 8.33
CA ALA A 117 -7.97 10.91 8.63
C ALA A 117 -8.57 12.12 9.38
N CYS A 118 -7.77 12.85 10.13
CA CYS A 118 -8.15 14.04 10.88
C CYS A 118 -8.57 15.22 9.98
N GLY A 119 -8.01 15.31 8.78
CA GLY A 119 -8.34 16.36 7.82
C GLY A 119 -7.86 17.75 8.25
N SER A 120 -8.70 18.78 8.05
CA SER A 120 -8.36 20.16 8.37
C SER A 120 -8.04 20.39 9.86
N ARG A 121 -8.62 19.61 10.76
CA ARG A 121 -8.34 19.69 12.21
C ARG A 121 -6.88 19.38 12.57
N CYS A 122 -6.15 18.70 11.68
CA CYS A 122 -4.74 18.36 11.85
C CYS A 122 -3.86 18.99 10.75
N GLY A 123 -4.25 20.15 10.23
CA GLY A 123 -3.48 20.88 9.24
C GLY A 123 -3.58 20.37 7.80
N GLY A 124 -4.46 19.40 7.55
CA GLY A 124 -4.77 18.90 6.21
C GLY A 124 -5.96 19.62 5.56
N ASN A 125 -6.73 18.88 4.75
CA ASN A 125 -7.99 19.33 4.14
C ASN A 125 -9.08 18.28 4.34
N ASP A 126 -10.34 18.64 4.07
CA ASP A 126 -11.50 17.77 4.30
C ASP A 126 -11.97 17.03 3.05
N THR A 127 -11.14 16.90 2.01
CA THR A 127 -11.44 16.07 0.86
C THR A 127 -11.72 14.62 1.29
N TYR A 128 -12.52 13.91 0.51
CA TYR A 128 -12.94 12.53 0.79
C TYR A 128 -13.74 12.38 2.10
N GLY A 129 -14.52 13.41 2.47
CA GLY A 129 -15.38 13.38 3.65
C GLY A 129 -14.64 13.34 4.98
N ARG A 130 -13.37 13.81 5.03
CA ARG A 130 -12.64 13.96 6.30
C ARG A 130 -13.20 15.13 7.13
N PRO A 131 -13.12 15.06 8.44
CA PRO A 131 -12.47 14.05 9.28
C PRO A 131 -13.21 12.71 9.27
N TRP A 132 -12.46 11.63 9.26
CA TRP A 132 -12.98 10.28 9.35
C TRP A 132 -13.19 9.89 10.81
N ASN A 133 -14.13 10.55 11.44
CA ASN A 133 -14.50 10.38 12.84
C ASN A 133 -15.67 9.39 13.07
N GLU A 134 -16.06 8.72 12.00
CA GLU A 134 -17.01 7.61 12.00
C GLU A 134 -16.49 6.51 11.08
N ARG A 135 -16.70 5.26 11.46
CA ARG A 135 -16.17 4.12 10.71
C ARG A 135 -16.65 4.10 9.25
N TYR A 136 -17.95 4.41 9.03
CA TYR A 136 -18.48 4.48 7.66
C TYR A 136 -17.82 5.60 6.84
N LYS A 137 -17.55 6.76 7.42
CA LYS A 137 -16.86 7.86 6.73
C LYS A 137 -15.45 7.46 6.28
N ALA A 138 -14.74 6.71 7.14
CA ALA A 138 -13.41 6.23 6.82
C ALA A 138 -13.42 5.19 5.69
N ILE A 139 -14.42 4.29 5.67
CA ILE A 139 -14.56 3.29 4.61
C ILE A 139 -14.96 3.98 3.29
N TYR A 140 -15.98 4.81 3.29
CA TYR A 140 -16.43 5.55 2.10
C TYR A 140 -15.38 6.51 1.56
N GLY A 141 -14.86 7.38 2.41
CA GLY A 141 -13.88 8.37 2.02
C GLY A 141 -12.56 7.75 1.54
N GLY A 142 -12.17 6.65 2.19
CA GLY A 142 -11.03 5.87 1.76
C GLY A 142 -11.26 5.20 0.41
N ALA A 143 -12.43 4.59 0.19
CA ALA A 143 -12.83 4.02 -1.10
C ALA A 143 -12.80 5.09 -2.21
N GLN A 144 -13.38 6.26 -1.96
CA GLN A 144 -13.35 7.40 -2.89
C GLN A 144 -11.93 7.83 -3.22
N LYS A 145 -11.06 7.90 -2.21
CA LYS A 145 -9.65 8.25 -2.41
C LYS A 145 -8.93 7.24 -3.29
N ILE A 146 -9.14 5.94 -3.05
CA ILE A 146 -8.53 4.86 -3.85
C ILE A 146 -9.05 4.91 -5.27
N ALA A 147 -10.37 5.02 -5.45
CA ALA A 147 -11.00 5.11 -6.76
C ALA A 147 -10.47 6.30 -7.57
N ASN A 148 -10.42 7.49 -6.97
CA ASN A 148 -9.95 8.68 -7.66
C ASN A 148 -8.46 8.65 -7.97
N ASN A 149 -7.65 8.06 -7.08
CA ASN A 149 -6.20 8.05 -7.28
C ASN A 149 -5.74 7.05 -8.33
N TYR A 150 -6.42 5.90 -8.44
CA TYR A 150 -5.96 4.80 -9.29
C TYR A 150 -6.96 4.46 -10.39
N ILE A 151 -8.20 4.15 -10.05
CA ILE A 151 -9.19 3.70 -11.04
C ILE A 151 -9.53 4.84 -12.02
N ALA A 152 -9.87 6.01 -11.52
CA ALA A 152 -10.14 7.18 -12.36
C ALA A 152 -8.90 7.68 -13.12
N ALA A 153 -7.70 7.32 -12.65
CA ALA A 153 -6.44 7.62 -13.32
C ALA A 153 -6.06 6.58 -14.41
N GLY A 154 -6.88 5.57 -14.66
CA GLY A 154 -6.63 4.53 -15.65
C GLY A 154 -5.79 3.35 -15.14
N GLN A 155 -5.52 3.28 -13.86
CA GLN A 155 -4.75 2.21 -13.22
C GLN A 155 -5.70 1.13 -12.65
N TYR A 156 -6.34 0.37 -13.52
CA TYR A 156 -7.45 -0.52 -13.17
C TYR A 156 -7.04 -1.82 -12.47
N THR A 157 -5.79 -2.24 -12.59
CA THR A 157 -5.28 -3.51 -12.05
C THR A 157 -4.27 -3.27 -10.93
N LEU A 158 -4.07 -4.26 -10.07
CA LEU A 158 -3.02 -4.22 -9.04
C LEU A 158 -1.64 -3.98 -9.65
N TYR A 159 -1.40 -4.55 -10.83
CA TYR A 159 -0.16 -4.36 -11.57
C TYR A 159 0.03 -2.90 -12.02
N THR A 160 -0.99 -2.32 -12.66
CA THR A 160 -0.92 -0.92 -13.12
C THR A 160 -0.93 0.07 -11.96
N GLN A 161 -1.59 -0.24 -10.85
CA GLN A 161 -1.49 0.56 -9.62
C GLN A 161 -0.07 0.57 -9.04
N ARG A 162 0.64 -0.57 -9.14
CA ARG A 162 2.02 -0.66 -8.62
C ARG A 162 3.05 -0.06 -9.57
N PHE A 163 2.94 -0.30 -10.86
CA PHE A 163 4.01 0.05 -11.80
C PHE A 163 3.70 1.23 -12.71
N ASN A 164 2.41 1.55 -12.91
CA ASN A 164 1.91 2.63 -13.77
C ASN A 164 2.64 2.67 -15.13
N VAL A 165 2.53 1.57 -15.87
CA VAL A 165 3.21 1.39 -17.17
C VAL A 165 2.29 1.58 -18.37
N ASP A 166 0.99 1.80 -18.15
CA ASP A 166 0.03 2.04 -19.20
C ASP A 166 0.19 3.47 -19.75
N PRO A 167 0.56 3.64 -21.02
CA PRO A 167 0.71 4.99 -21.60
C PRO A 167 -0.62 5.75 -21.72
N SER A 168 -1.77 5.08 -21.59
CA SER A 168 -3.10 5.72 -21.59
C SER A 168 -3.54 6.21 -20.20
N ALA A 169 -2.81 5.87 -19.14
CA ALA A 169 -3.08 6.36 -17.80
C ALA A 169 -2.95 7.89 -17.73
N LEU A 170 -3.78 8.54 -16.91
CA LEU A 170 -3.73 10.00 -16.77
C LEU A 170 -2.48 10.49 -16.05
N ALA A 171 -1.94 9.68 -15.12
CA ALA A 171 -0.68 9.99 -14.47
C ALA A 171 0.50 9.60 -15.37
N PRO A 172 1.59 10.39 -15.42
CA PRO A 172 2.79 10.01 -16.18
C PRO A 172 3.30 8.63 -15.78
N ASN A 173 3.80 7.85 -16.75
CA ASN A 173 4.32 6.51 -16.51
C ASN A 173 5.35 6.51 -15.37
N PHE A 174 5.36 5.45 -14.58
CA PHE A 174 6.24 5.24 -13.43
C PHE A 174 6.04 6.21 -12.26
N THR A 175 4.98 7.03 -12.31
CA THR A 175 4.51 7.86 -11.19
C THR A 175 3.22 7.30 -10.61
N ASN A 176 2.68 7.92 -9.57
CA ASN A 176 1.43 7.50 -8.90
C ASN A 176 1.41 5.99 -8.55
N GLN A 177 2.54 5.48 -8.09
CA GLN A 177 2.71 4.07 -7.76
C GLN A 177 2.18 3.78 -6.36
N TYR A 178 1.38 2.71 -6.25
CA TYR A 178 0.94 2.17 -4.99
C TYR A 178 2.07 1.35 -4.35
N GLN A 179 2.48 1.72 -3.16
CA GLN A 179 3.54 1.12 -2.33
C GLN A 179 4.90 0.86 -3.03
N THR A 180 5.90 0.52 -2.24
CA THR A 180 7.28 0.31 -2.73
C THR A 180 7.61 -1.16 -3.00
N ASN A 181 6.90 -2.10 -2.36
CA ASN A 181 7.14 -3.53 -2.53
C ASN A 181 6.81 -3.98 -3.96
N ILE A 182 7.81 -4.45 -4.69
CA ILE A 182 7.65 -4.92 -6.08
C ILE A 182 6.86 -6.23 -6.20
N LEU A 183 6.76 -7.00 -5.11
CA LEU A 183 6.01 -8.26 -5.06
C LEU A 183 4.55 -8.07 -4.62
N ALA A 184 4.17 -6.86 -4.24
CA ALA A 184 2.81 -6.57 -3.78
C ALA A 184 1.72 -7.01 -4.78
N PRO A 185 1.83 -6.72 -6.10
CA PRO A 185 0.81 -7.18 -7.04
C PRO A 185 0.65 -8.70 -7.07
N THR A 186 1.73 -9.45 -6.87
CA THR A 186 1.68 -10.92 -6.84
C THR A 186 0.97 -11.43 -5.60
N SER A 187 1.32 -10.93 -4.41
CA SER A 187 0.68 -11.35 -3.15
C SER A 187 -0.79 -10.92 -3.10
N GLU A 188 -1.08 -9.68 -3.45
CA GLU A 188 -2.45 -9.16 -3.46
C GLU A 188 -3.34 -9.85 -4.51
N SER A 189 -2.77 -10.22 -5.66
CA SER A 189 -3.49 -10.99 -6.68
C SER A 189 -3.78 -12.42 -6.22
N ALA A 190 -2.89 -13.04 -5.46
CA ALA A 190 -3.11 -14.37 -4.90
C ALA A 190 -4.25 -14.35 -3.86
N ASP A 191 -4.29 -13.32 -3.02
CA ASP A 191 -5.38 -13.13 -2.05
C ASP A 191 -6.73 -12.86 -2.75
N ALA A 192 -6.72 -12.00 -3.78
CA ALA A 192 -7.89 -11.75 -4.60
C ALA A 192 -8.37 -13.03 -5.32
N TYR A 193 -7.44 -13.79 -5.92
CA TYR A 193 -7.77 -15.07 -6.55
C TYR A 193 -8.41 -16.05 -5.56
N SER A 194 -7.85 -16.18 -4.36
CA SER A 194 -8.41 -17.04 -3.32
C SER A 194 -9.82 -16.61 -2.93
N ALA A 195 -10.06 -15.32 -2.78
CA ALA A 195 -11.39 -14.78 -2.51
C ALA A 195 -12.37 -15.11 -3.65
N TYR A 196 -11.99 -14.91 -4.93
CA TYR A 196 -12.85 -15.26 -6.08
C TYR A 196 -13.10 -16.75 -6.19
N LYS A 197 -12.09 -17.59 -5.91
CA LYS A 197 -12.22 -19.06 -5.87
C LYS A 197 -13.22 -19.49 -4.81
N ASP A 198 -13.11 -18.96 -3.61
CA ASP A 198 -13.98 -19.29 -2.48
C ASP A 198 -15.44 -18.88 -2.73
N MET A 199 -15.65 -17.94 -3.63
CA MET A 199 -16.95 -17.48 -4.09
C MET A 199 -17.57 -18.30 -5.22
N ASN A 200 -16.83 -19.23 -5.79
CA ASN A 200 -17.18 -19.87 -7.06
C ASN A 200 -17.41 -18.85 -8.21
N LEU A 201 -16.57 -17.81 -8.28
CA LEU A 201 -16.65 -16.78 -9.31
C LEU A 201 -15.57 -16.93 -10.39
N LEU A 202 -14.73 -17.98 -10.35
CA LEU A 202 -13.66 -18.17 -11.33
C LEU A 202 -14.19 -18.44 -12.75
N ASP A 203 -15.44 -18.90 -12.87
CA ASP A 203 -16.10 -19.16 -14.15
C ASP A 203 -16.86 -17.94 -14.69
N GLU A 204 -16.85 -16.82 -13.97
CA GLU A 204 -17.45 -15.57 -14.46
C GLU A 204 -16.55 -14.94 -15.52
N PRO A 205 -17.12 -14.15 -16.46
CA PRO A 205 -16.31 -13.44 -17.44
C PRO A 205 -15.49 -12.36 -16.76
N PHE A 206 -14.17 -12.48 -16.86
CA PHE A 206 -13.22 -11.46 -16.42
C PHE A 206 -12.63 -10.72 -17.61
N GLU A 207 -12.41 -9.44 -17.47
CA GLU A 207 -11.59 -8.65 -18.38
C GLU A 207 -10.17 -8.57 -17.83
N PHE A 208 -9.20 -9.05 -18.60
CA PHE A 208 -7.80 -9.05 -18.21
C PHE A 208 -7.02 -7.99 -18.98
N TYR A 209 -6.35 -7.10 -18.27
CA TYR A 209 -5.39 -6.16 -18.83
C TYR A 209 -3.98 -6.71 -18.67
N ILE A 210 -3.41 -7.20 -19.77
CA ILE A 210 -2.08 -7.83 -19.78
C ILE A 210 -1.08 -6.88 -20.44
N PRO A 211 -0.16 -6.24 -19.69
CA PRO A 211 0.87 -5.41 -20.28
C PRO A 211 1.79 -6.24 -21.18
N VAL A 212 1.97 -5.79 -22.42
CA VAL A 212 2.91 -6.38 -23.37
C VAL A 212 4.00 -5.35 -23.66
N TYR A 213 5.23 -5.70 -23.34
CA TYR A 213 6.38 -4.81 -23.55
C TYR A 213 7.03 -5.09 -24.91
N LEU A 214 7.48 -4.03 -25.58
CA LEU A 214 8.08 -4.12 -26.92
C LEU A 214 9.25 -5.11 -27.00
N ASN A 215 10.07 -5.17 -25.94
CA ASN A 215 11.25 -6.03 -25.85
C ASN A 215 11.09 -7.09 -24.76
N MET A 216 9.97 -7.78 -24.72
CA MET A 216 9.76 -8.89 -23.79
C MET A 216 10.81 -9.99 -24.01
N PRO A 217 11.46 -10.49 -22.96
CA PRO A 217 12.34 -11.65 -23.08
C PRO A 217 11.54 -12.88 -23.49
N LYS A 218 12.15 -13.79 -24.25
CA LYS A 218 11.52 -15.05 -24.71
C LYS A 218 11.09 -15.95 -23.54
N THR A 219 11.78 -15.85 -22.42
CA THR A 219 11.47 -16.59 -21.19
C THR A 219 11.42 -15.61 -20.04
N VAL A 220 10.34 -15.66 -19.28
CA VAL A 220 10.17 -14.88 -18.03
C VAL A 220 10.31 -15.85 -16.87
N SER A 221 11.30 -15.63 -16.01
CA SER A 221 11.36 -16.29 -14.71
C SER A 221 10.68 -15.40 -13.67
N LEU A 222 9.89 -16.01 -12.80
CA LEU A 222 9.41 -15.31 -11.60
C LEU A 222 10.64 -14.81 -10.82
N PRO A 223 10.58 -13.60 -10.25
CA PRO A 223 11.61 -13.16 -9.32
C PRO A 223 11.76 -14.24 -8.25
N THR A 224 12.94 -14.81 -8.15
CA THR A 224 13.27 -15.62 -6.97
C THR A 224 13.06 -14.73 -5.74
N THR A 225 12.72 -15.32 -4.61
CA THR A 225 12.51 -14.64 -3.32
C THR A 225 13.80 -13.95 -2.82
N LYS A 226 14.32 -13.05 -3.64
CA LYS A 226 15.47 -12.22 -3.25
C LYS A 226 14.93 -11.05 -2.46
N SER A 227 15.62 -10.72 -1.39
CA SER A 227 15.36 -9.50 -0.63
C SER A 227 15.38 -8.31 -1.59
N SER A 228 14.40 -7.40 -1.47
CA SER A 228 14.42 -6.09 -2.14
C SER A 228 15.40 -5.11 -1.45
N VAL A 229 16.04 -5.53 -0.38
CA VAL A 229 17.02 -4.73 0.36
C VAL A 229 18.32 -4.76 -0.41
N THR A 230 18.64 -3.65 -1.06
CA THR A 230 19.87 -3.44 -1.86
C THR A 230 20.86 -2.50 -1.15
N THR A 231 20.67 -2.28 0.14
CA THR A 231 21.56 -1.43 0.94
C THR A 231 22.80 -2.21 1.40
N LEU A 232 23.86 -1.44 1.67
CA LEU A 232 25.07 -1.95 2.31
C LEU A 232 24.98 -1.74 3.81
N GLU A 233 25.51 -2.67 4.59
CA GLU A 233 25.66 -2.54 6.04
C GLU A 233 26.93 -1.79 6.37
N SER A 234 28.01 -2.05 5.62
CA SER A 234 29.29 -1.38 5.81
C SER A 234 30.15 -1.39 4.55
N ILE A 235 31.05 -0.43 4.50
CA ILE A 235 32.16 -0.34 3.53
C ILE A 235 33.46 -0.38 4.28
N SER A 236 34.44 -1.09 3.76
CA SER A 236 35.83 -1.06 4.27
C SER A 236 36.80 -0.79 3.13
N ILE A 237 37.83 0.01 3.42
CA ILE A 237 38.92 0.35 2.48
C ILE A 237 40.22 -0.09 3.13
N ASN A 238 41.01 -0.90 2.39
CA ASN A 238 42.23 -1.53 2.86
C ASN A 238 42.07 -2.21 4.25
N GLY A 239 40.92 -2.86 4.45
CA GLY A 239 40.59 -3.57 5.71
C GLY A 239 40.13 -2.69 6.86
N LYS A 240 40.07 -1.37 6.71
CA LYS A 240 39.53 -0.43 7.70
C LYS A 240 38.09 -0.08 7.36
N THR A 241 37.18 -0.24 8.31
CA THR A 241 35.78 0.15 8.15
C THR A 241 35.64 1.66 8.04
N VAL A 242 34.85 2.13 7.06
CA VAL A 242 34.56 3.54 6.85
C VAL A 242 33.48 3.99 7.84
N THR A 243 33.88 4.76 8.86
CA THR A 243 32.98 5.21 9.92
C THR A 243 32.02 6.32 9.47
N SER A 244 32.34 7.03 8.39
CA SER A 244 31.49 8.08 7.79
C SER A 244 30.44 7.53 6.81
N PHE A 245 30.41 6.22 6.61
CA PHE A 245 29.44 5.60 5.73
C PHE A 245 28.02 5.69 6.29
N ASP A 246 27.10 6.24 5.50
CA ASP A 246 25.67 6.31 5.79
C ASP A 246 24.90 5.39 4.85
N LYS A 247 24.31 4.32 5.42
CA LYS A 247 23.56 3.29 4.67
C LYS A 247 22.30 3.82 3.98
N ASP A 248 21.79 4.98 4.37
CA ASP A 248 20.56 5.56 3.87
C ASP A 248 20.79 6.55 2.72
N LEU A 249 22.06 6.82 2.37
CA LEU A 249 22.45 7.64 1.23
C LEU A 249 22.83 6.77 0.02
N LEU A 250 22.24 7.07 -1.14
CA LEU A 250 22.49 6.33 -2.40
C LEU A 250 23.86 6.68 -3.04
N GLU A 251 24.34 7.89 -2.80
CA GLU A 251 25.64 8.39 -3.30
C GLU A 251 26.41 9.02 -2.17
N GLN A 252 27.68 8.66 -2.01
CA GLN A 252 28.55 9.16 -0.96
C GLN A 252 29.94 9.37 -1.48
N THR A 253 30.59 10.44 -1.01
CA THR A 253 32.02 10.67 -1.22
C THR A 253 32.78 10.23 0.01
N ILE A 254 33.71 9.32 -0.17
CA ILE A 254 34.59 8.82 0.90
C ILE A 254 36.02 9.33 0.61
N TYR A 255 36.56 10.06 1.57
CA TYR A 255 37.95 10.52 1.47
C TYR A 255 38.87 9.44 1.99
N VAL A 256 39.94 9.18 1.24
CA VAL A 256 40.98 8.20 1.58
C VAL A 256 42.32 8.93 1.85
N GLU A 257 43.21 8.33 2.63
CA GLU A 257 44.52 8.87 2.91
C GLU A 257 45.34 8.98 1.62
N ASP A 258 46.05 10.09 1.42
CA ASP A 258 46.93 10.31 0.29
C ASP A 258 48.10 9.33 0.23
N GLY A 259 48.57 9.05 -0.97
CA GLY A 259 49.84 8.35 -1.24
C GLY A 259 49.74 6.90 -1.66
N LEU A 260 48.55 6.39 -1.93
CA LEU A 260 48.38 5.08 -2.54
C LEU A 260 47.71 5.21 -3.92
N ASP A 261 48.24 4.51 -4.89
CA ASP A 261 47.63 4.45 -6.23
C ASP A 261 46.47 3.45 -6.32
N LYS A 262 46.38 2.57 -5.32
CA LYS A 262 45.39 1.48 -5.31
C LYS A 262 44.77 1.28 -3.93
N TYR A 263 43.49 1.07 -3.94
CA TYR A 263 42.70 0.80 -2.72
C TYR A 263 41.89 -0.46 -2.88
N ASN A 264 41.90 -1.32 -1.86
CA ASN A 264 41.06 -2.51 -1.82
C ASN A 264 39.74 -2.18 -1.13
N ILE A 265 38.66 -2.16 -1.90
CA ILE A 265 37.33 -1.86 -1.42
C ILE A 265 36.58 -3.18 -1.16
N SER A 266 36.10 -3.34 0.06
CA SER A 266 35.21 -4.42 0.44
C SER A 266 33.94 -3.86 1.06
N VAL A 267 32.81 -4.57 0.89
CA VAL A 267 31.51 -4.16 1.37
C VAL A 267 30.79 -5.34 2.00
N THR A 268 29.96 -5.04 3.01
CA THR A 268 29.04 -6.02 3.59
C THR A 268 27.62 -5.61 3.19
N PRO A 269 26.90 -6.44 2.43
CA PRO A 269 25.51 -6.15 2.10
C PRO A 269 24.59 -6.48 3.27
N THR A 270 23.48 -5.77 3.38
CA THR A 270 22.44 -6.07 4.36
C THR A 270 21.72 -7.42 4.07
N SER A 271 21.80 -7.89 2.82
CA SER A 271 21.24 -9.18 2.40
C SER A 271 22.27 -9.97 1.59
N SER A 272 22.37 -11.27 1.86
CA SER A 272 23.26 -12.20 1.11
C SER A 272 22.82 -12.42 -0.35
N ASN A 273 21.63 -11.93 -0.74
CA ASN A 273 21.04 -12.17 -2.07
C ASN A 273 21.25 -11.01 -3.05
N VAL A 274 22.21 -10.14 -2.80
CA VAL A 274 22.54 -9.01 -3.69
C VAL A 274 23.80 -9.32 -4.49
N THR A 275 23.86 -8.81 -5.71
CA THR A 275 25.09 -8.79 -6.51
C THR A 275 25.75 -7.44 -6.34
N ILE A 276 27.03 -7.45 -5.99
CA ILE A 276 27.82 -6.25 -5.77
C ILE A 276 28.85 -6.15 -6.90
N THR A 277 28.99 -4.95 -7.44
CA THR A 277 29.99 -4.62 -8.46
C THR A 277 30.83 -3.43 -8.00
N GLY A 278 32.04 -3.30 -8.54
CA GLY A 278 32.92 -2.17 -8.19
C GLY A 278 33.72 -2.35 -6.89
N THR A 279 33.77 -3.59 -6.36
CA THR A 279 34.61 -3.92 -5.19
C THR A 279 35.94 -4.55 -5.63
N GLY A 280 36.84 -4.76 -4.66
CA GLY A 280 38.17 -5.27 -4.89
C GLY A 280 39.21 -4.17 -5.05
N LEU A 281 40.28 -4.45 -5.81
CA LEU A 281 41.38 -3.49 -6.01
C LEU A 281 40.98 -2.42 -7.03
N VAL A 282 40.86 -1.19 -6.62
CA VAL A 282 40.52 -0.04 -7.45
C VAL A 282 41.75 0.86 -7.58
N THR A 283 42.07 1.26 -8.80
CA THR A 283 43.15 2.24 -9.09
C THR A 283 42.56 3.61 -9.23
N LEU A 284 43.05 4.58 -8.45
CA LEU A 284 42.66 5.98 -8.63
C LEU A 284 43.49 6.58 -9.78
N THR A 285 42.78 7.13 -10.75
CA THR A 285 43.42 7.95 -11.81
C THR A 285 43.26 9.41 -11.33
N GLY A 286 44.39 10.04 -10.99
CA GLY A 286 44.45 11.47 -10.70
C GLY A 286 44.22 12.34 -11.92
#